data_8cb3500664162fc42e0f6b7dedb4d43f
#
_entry.id   8cb3500664162fc42e0f6b7dedb4d43f
#
_cell.length_a   1.000
_cell.length_b   1.000
_cell.length_c   1.000
_cell.angle_alpha   90.00
_cell.angle_beta   90.00
_cell.angle_gamma   90.00
#
_symmetry.space_group_name_H-M   'P 1'
#
loop_
_entity.id
_entity.type
_entity.pdbx_description
1 polymer ?
#
loop_
_entity_poly.entity_id
_entity_poly.type
_entity_poly.pdbx_seq_one_letter_code
_entity_poly.pdbx_strand_id
1 'polypeptide(L)'
;MTLFYRLPEWACFIATLIFVQISHEIGFRIGTMRRLKPGENPETAAGTISGVAIGLLAFMLAFTFNGASNNHDLRKDLLIDEANIVRTAYQRSMQLPDPYCANVRDLLREYVDIRLNMSQHRRGNFKQVFDRMKVIQHDLWSTALELQKKEPNTPMLGLFTESLNELFNLNAKRSNAFLQGRISIIIWIVLYFLTFITMTMVGYRIGLHGIRSTFMEITLALAFSAVLLLIITLDHPNGMLKVDPRPLADVLKILGSGS
;
A
#
# COMPACT_ATOMS: atom_id res chain seq x y z
N MET A 1 3.28 15.94 4.21
CA MET A 1 2.83 14.54 4.02
C MET A 1 3.83 13.65 3.26
N THR A 2 4.69 14.22 2.43
CA THR A 2 5.61 13.46 1.55
C THR A 2 6.89 12.98 2.22
N LEU A 3 7.27 13.47 3.41
CA LEU A 3 8.57 13.18 4.01
C LEU A 3 8.63 11.74 4.58
N PHE A 4 7.58 11.28 5.27
CA PHE A 4 7.50 9.95 5.87
C PHE A 4 7.57 8.83 4.82
N TYR A 5 6.89 9.01 3.67
CA TYR A 5 6.92 8.05 2.56
C TYR A 5 8.15 8.18 1.64
N ARG A 6 9.04 9.14 1.88
CA ARG A 6 10.33 9.28 1.17
C ARG A 6 11.46 8.54 1.86
N LEU A 7 11.29 8.25 3.14
CA LEU A 7 12.30 7.51 3.91
C LEU A 7 12.32 6.04 3.47
N PRO A 8 13.51 5.44 3.37
CA PRO A 8 13.59 4.00 3.17
C PRO A 8 13.03 3.26 4.39
N GLU A 9 12.42 2.11 4.19
CA GLU A 9 11.72 1.35 5.24
C GLU A 9 12.61 1.00 6.42
N TRP A 10 13.90 0.69 6.16
CA TRP A 10 14.87 0.45 7.22
C TRP A 10 15.10 1.68 8.12
N ALA A 11 15.04 2.90 7.56
CA ALA A 11 15.15 4.12 8.35
C ALA A 11 13.91 4.35 9.22
N CYS A 12 12.72 4.03 8.70
CA CYS A 12 11.48 4.04 9.49
C CYS A 12 11.55 3.03 10.63
N PHE A 13 12.09 1.83 10.38
CA PHE A 13 12.30 0.83 11.43
C PHE A 13 13.23 1.31 12.56
N ILE A 14 14.39 1.84 12.18
CA ILE A 14 15.35 2.37 13.16
C ILE A 14 14.75 3.53 13.95
N ALA A 15 14.06 4.46 13.26
CA ALA A 15 13.42 5.59 13.93
C ALA A 15 12.34 5.13 14.92
N THR A 16 11.54 4.13 14.54
CA THR A 16 10.53 3.54 15.42
C THR A 16 11.17 2.83 16.61
N LEU A 17 12.23 2.06 16.38
CA LEU A 17 12.96 1.37 17.44
C LEU A 17 13.53 2.37 18.47
N ILE A 18 14.15 3.44 18.00
CA ILE A 18 14.68 4.51 18.85
C ILE A 18 13.54 5.20 19.63
N PHE A 19 12.42 5.48 18.95
CA PHE A 19 11.25 6.11 19.58
C PHE A 19 10.68 5.24 20.71
N VAL A 20 10.53 3.94 20.47
CA VAL A 20 10.04 2.98 21.48
C VAL A 20 11.00 2.91 22.67
N GLN A 21 12.31 2.84 22.42
CA GLN A 21 13.31 2.80 23.48
C GLN A 21 13.34 4.10 24.31
N ILE A 22 13.27 5.26 23.67
CA ILE A 22 13.18 6.54 24.38
C ILE A 22 11.93 6.60 25.25
N SER A 23 10.77 6.19 24.72
CA SER A 23 9.51 6.17 25.45
C SER A 23 9.59 5.28 26.69
N HIS A 24 10.17 4.09 26.54
CA HIS A 24 10.40 3.16 27.64
C HIS A 24 11.36 3.73 28.70
N GLU A 25 12.50 4.31 28.27
CA GLU A 25 13.49 4.89 29.17
C GLU A 25 12.94 6.07 29.98
N ILE A 26 12.10 6.93 29.35
CA ILE A 26 11.39 8.01 30.07
C ILE A 26 10.55 7.42 31.20
N GLY A 27 9.74 6.40 30.88
CA GLY A 27 8.94 5.70 31.88
C GLY A 27 9.77 5.10 33.01
N PHE A 28 10.86 4.40 32.67
CA PHE A 28 11.75 3.79 33.62
C PHE A 28 12.36 4.81 34.57
N ARG A 29 12.84 5.94 34.09
CA ARG A 29 13.38 7.02 34.92
C ARG A 29 12.37 7.61 35.89
N ILE A 30 11.13 7.86 35.38
CA ILE A 30 10.03 8.33 36.24
C ILE A 30 9.70 7.30 37.32
N GLY A 31 9.66 6.00 36.97
CA GLY A 31 9.43 4.92 37.91
C GLY A 31 10.52 4.82 39.00
N THR A 32 11.79 4.92 38.61
CA THR A 32 12.93 4.86 39.57
C THR A 32 12.96 6.05 40.53
N MET A 33 12.52 7.25 40.07
CA MET A 33 12.39 8.42 40.93
C MET A 33 11.33 8.27 42.01
N ARG A 34 10.29 7.42 41.71
CA ARG A 34 9.16 7.12 42.60
C ARG A 34 9.29 5.79 43.32
N ARG A 35 10.52 5.33 43.64
CA ARG A 35 10.72 4.07 44.36
C ARG A 35 9.77 3.91 45.55
N LEU A 36 9.08 2.76 45.53
CA LEU A 36 8.15 2.38 46.57
C LEU A 36 8.84 2.31 47.94
N LYS A 37 8.16 2.85 48.96
CA LYS A 37 8.53 2.60 50.35
C LYS A 37 8.06 1.16 50.72
N PRO A 38 8.78 0.49 51.64
CA PRO A 38 8.34 -0.80 52.14
C PRO A 38 6.90 -0.72 52.69
N GLY A 39 5.97 -1.49 52.12
CA GLY A 39 4.54 -1.54 52.52
C GLY A 39 3.56 -0.79 51.61
N GLU A 40 4.00 -0.04 50.61
CA GLU A 40 3.16 0.54 49.58
C GLU A 40 3.00 -0.46 48.39
N ASN A 41 1.76 -0.77 48.02
CA ASN A 41 1.42 -1.62 46.85
C ASN A 41 0.69 -0.80 45.76
N PRO A 42 1.33 0.16 45.08
CA PRO A 42 0.74 0.79 43.92
C PRO A 42 0.82 -0.09 42.66
N GLU A 43 1.35 -1.30 42.82
CA GLU A 43 1.57 -2.27 41.74
C GLU A 43 0.28 -2.66 41.00
N THR A 44 -0.80 -2.84 41.76
CA THR A 44 -2.10 -3.29 41.24
C THR A 44 -2.70 -2.24 40.27
N ALA A 45 -2.67 -0.96 40.63
CA ALA A 45 -3.23 0.10 39.81
C ALA A 45 -2.36 0.36 38.56
N ALA A 46 -1.04 0.46 38.72
CA ALA A 46 -0.10 0.64 37.59
C ALA A 46 -0.12 -0.56 36.63
N GLY A 47 -0.28 -1.78 37.18
CA GLY A 47 -0.44 -3.02 36.42
C GLY A 47 -1.69 -3.02 35.57
N THR A 48 -2.83 -2.69 36.16
CA THR A 48 -4.14 -2.62 35.47
C THR A 48 -4.11 -1.58 34.35
N ILE A 49 -3.62 -0.37 34.61
CA ILE A 49 -3.55 0.71 33.61
C ILE A 49 -2.62 0.31 32.46
N SER A 50 -1.45 -0.27 32.76
CA SER A 50 -0.53 -0.75 31.72
C SER A 50 -1.17 -1.86 30.86
N GLY A 51 -1.90 -2.78 31.47
CA GLY A 51 -2.62 -3.86 30.78
C GLY A 51 -3.66 -3.30 29.80
N VAL A 52 -4.46 -2.34 30.26
CA VAL A 52 -5.45 -1.65 29.40
C VAL A 52 -4.76 -0.91 28.24
N ALA A 53 -3.66 -0.19 28.52
CA ALA A 53 -2.90 0.53 27.48
C ALA A 53 -2.31 -0.43 26.44
N ILE A 54 -1.74 -1.56 26.86
CA ILE A 54 -1.24 -2.61 25.94
C ILE A 54 -2.38 -3.19 25.11
N GLY A 55 -3.53 -3.50 25.73
CA GLY A 55 -4.70 -4.01 25.03
C GLY A 55 -5.24 -3.04 23.97
N LEU A 56 -5.33 -1.76 24.31
CA LEU A 56 -5.75 -0.72 23.37
C LEU A 56 -4.74 -0.55 22.21
N LEU A 57 -3.45 -0.57 22.51
CA LEU A 57 -2.40 -0.50 21.48
C LEU A 57 -2.45 -1.73 20.56
N ALA A 58 -2.58 -2.93 21.12
CA ALA A 58 -2.71 -4.17 20.34
C ALA A 58 -3.94 -4.15 19.42
N PHE A 59 -5.09 -3.68 19.94
CA PHE A 59 -6.30 -3.49 19.14
C PHE A 59 -6.08 -2.50 17.98
N MET A 60 -5.48 -1.35 18.25
CA MET A 60 -5.19 -0.34 17.21
C MET A 60 -4.18 -0.84 16.18
N LEU A 61 -3.16 -1.59 16.60
CA LEU A 61 -2.21 -2.23 15.68
C LEU A 61 -2.91 -3.24 14.78
N ALA A 62 -3.77 -4.11 15.32
CA ALA A 62 -4.51 -5.10 14.55
C ALA A 62 -5.47 -4.43 13.55
N PHE A 63 -6.19 -3.39 13.96
CA PHE A 63 -7.08 -2.62 13.10
C PHE A 63 -6.30 -1.93 11.96
N THR A 64 -5.18 -1.30 12.30
CA THR A 64 -4.34 -0.59 11.31
C THR A 64 -3.68 -1.57 10.34
N PHE A 65 -3.22 -2.73 10.84
CA PHE A 65 -2.69 -3.82 10.02
C PHE A 65 -3.74 -4.32 9.02
N ASN A 66 -4.96 -4.58 9.47
CA ASN A 66 -6.04 -5.02 8.60
C ASN A 66 -6.34 -3.98 7.49
N GLY A 67 -6.37 -2.70 7.83
CA GLY A 67 -6.53 -1.63 6.84
C GLY A 67 -5.39 -1.60 5.81
N ALA A 68 -4.13 -1.75 6.25
CA ALA A 68 -2.97 -1.81 5.36
C ALA A 68 -2.99 -3.05 4.45
N SER A 69 -3.35 -4.21 5.01
CA SER A 69 -3.49 -5.47 4.27
C SER A 69 -4.56 -5.36 3.19
N ASN A 70 -5.74 -4.88 3.54
CA ASN A 70 -6.84 -4.70 2.59
C ASN A 70 -6.46 -3.74 1.44
N ASN A 71 -5.73 -2.66 1.73
CA ASN A 71 -5.23 -1.76 0.69
C ASN A 71 -4.18 -2.42 -0.21
N HIS A 72 -3.35 -3.30 0.35
CA HIS A 72 -2.37 -4.07 -0.43
C HIS A 72 -3.07 -5.08 -1.35
N ASP A 73 -4.05 -5.84 -0.82
CA ASP A 73 -4.82 -6.82 -1.58
C ASP A 73 -5.63 -6.14 -2.69
N LEU A 74 -6.29 -5.01 -2.40
CA LEU A 74 -6.98 -4.22 -3.41
C LEU A 74 -6.05 -3.82 -4.57
N ARG A 75 -4.81 -3.40 -4.28
CA ARG A 75 -3.83 -3.06 -5.34
C ARG A 75 -3.45 -4.26 -6.19
N LYS A 76 -3.37 -5.46 -5.58
CA LYS A 76 -3.10 -6.72 -6.28
C LYS A 76 -4.28 -7.10 -7.18
N ASP A 77 -5.49 -7.05 -6.67
CA ASP A 77 -6.70 -7.40 -7.40
C ASP A 77 -6.90 -6.48 -8.61
N LEU A 78 -6.75 -5.16 -8.42
CA LEU A 78 -6.83 -4.19 -9.50
C LEU A 78 -5.78 -4.41 -10.61
N LEU A 79 -4.61 -4.97 -10.29
CA LEU A 79 -3.59 -5.30 -11.29
C LEU A 79 -3.98 -6.57 -12.08
N ILE A 80 -4.54 -7.57 -11.40
CA ILE A 80 -5.02 -8.80 -12.04
C ILE A 80 -6.21 -8.47 -12.96
N ASP A 81 -7.14 -7.65 -12.49
CA ASP A 81 -8.30 -7.20 -13.28
C ASP A 81 -7.84 -6.42 -14.51
N GLU A 82 -6.84 -5.53 -14.38
CA GLU A 82 -6.25 -4.80 -15.50
C GLU A 82 -5.70 -5.75 -16.57
N ALA A 83 -4.94 -6.77 -16.16
CA ALA A 83 -4.40 -7.75 -17.08
C ALA A 83 -5.50 -8.54 -17.81
N ASN A 84 -6.57 -8.91 -17.11
CA ASN A 84 -7.71 -9.63 -17.68
C ASN A 84 -8.50 -8.77 -18.66
N ILE A 85 -8.78 -7.50 -18.31
CA ILE A 85 -9.53 -6.58 -19.17
C ILE A 85 -8.72 -6.26 -20.44
N VAL A 86 -7.42 -6.00 -20.33
CA VAL A 86 -6.54 -5.77 -21.51
C VAL A 86 -6.55 -6.99 -22.42
N ARG A 87 -6.45 -8.21 -21.87
CA ARG A 87 -6.51 -9.45 -22.65
C ARG A 87 -7.86 -9.58 -23.36
N THR A 88 -8.97 -9.29 -22.67
CA THR A 88 -10.32 -9.33 -23.26
C THR A 88 -10.47 -8.30 -24.37
N ALA A 89 -10.00 -7.05 -24.16
CA ALA A 89 -10.03 -6.01 -25.17
C ALA A 89 -9.23 -6.41 -26.42
N TYR A 90 -8.05 -7.03 -26.23
CA TYR A 90 -7.25 -7.56 -27.33
C TYR A 90 -7.97 -8.67 -28.08
N GLN A 91 -8.51 -9.68 -27.39
CA GLN A 91 -9.24 -10.78 -28.03
C GLN A 91 -10.44 -10.28 -28.83
N ARG A 92 -11.18 -9.31 -28.32
CA ARG A 92 -12.32 -8.67 -29.02
C ARG A 92 -11.84 -7.85 -30.21
N SER A 93 -10.69 -7.19 -30.11
CA SER A 93 -10.11 -6.40 -31.21
C SER A 93 -9.68 -7.26 -32.40
N MET A 94 -9.32 -8.54 -32.19
CA MET A 94 -8.97 -9.48 -33.27
C MET A 94 -10.14 -9.78 -34.20
N GLN A 95 -11.37 -9.45 -33.83
CA GLN A 95 -12.56 -9.62 -34.64
C GLN A 95 -12.95 -8.34 -35.40
N LEU A 96 -12.15 -7.27 -35.24
CA LEU A 96 -12.34 -6.03 -35.98
C LEU A 96 -11.63 -6.12 -37.36
N PRO A 97 -12.13 -5.43 -38.36
CA PRO A 97 -11.50 -5.41 -39.67
C PRO A 97 -10.17 -4.68 -39.66
N ASP A 98 -9.24 -5.04 -40.54
CA ASP A 98 -8.02 -4.28 -40.77
C ASP A 98 -8.31 -2.91 -41.39
N PRO A 99 -7.56 -1.86 -41.03
CA PRO A 99 -6.35 -1.81 -40.17
C PRO A 99 -6.65 -1.62 -38.67
N TYR A 100 -7.91 -1.63 -38.23
CA TYR A 100 -8.29 -1.31 -36.84
C TYR A 100 -7.74 -2.34 -35.84
N CYS A 101 -7.75 -3.63 -36.21
CA CYS A 101 -7.19 -4.70 -35.38
C CYS A 101 -5.71 -4.44 -35.04
N ALA A 102 -4.89 -4.13 -36.05
CA ALA A 102 -3.45 -3.85 -35.88
C ALA A 102 -3.21 -2.61 -35.02
N ASN A 103 -3.95 -1.52 -35.29
CA ASN A 103 -3.82 -0.27 -34.53
C ASN A 103 -4.16 -0.46 -33.05
N VAL A 104 -5.28 -1.13 -32.74
CA VAL A 104 -5.68 -1.41 -31.34
C VAL A 104 -4.65 -2.27 -30.64
N ARG A 105 -4.12 -3.31 -31.28
CA ARG A 105 -3.07 -4.16 -30.72
C ARG A 105 -1.85 -3.35 -30.33
N ASP A 106 -1.39 -2.47 -31.20
CA ASP A 106 -0.18 -1.67 -30.95
C ASP A 106 -0.40 -0.67 -29.80
N LEU A 107 -1.58 -0.04 -29.74
CA LEU A 107 -1.98 0.84 -28.62
C LEU A 107 -2.08 0.09 -27.30
N LEU A 108 -2.67 -1.11 -27.26
CA LEU A 108 -2.74 -1.93 -26.07
C LEU A 108 -1.37 -2.43 -25.62
N ARG A 109 -0.50 -2.76 -26.56
CA ARG A 109 0.89 -3.15 -26.29
C ARG A 109 1.67 -1.99 -25.66
N GLU A 110 1.56 -0.80 -26.23
CA GLU A 110 2.18 0.41 -25.67
C GLU A 110 1.63 0.71 -24.25
N TYR A 111 0.31 0.57 -24.06
CA TYR A 111 -0.33 0.73 -22.76
C TYR A 111 0.30 -0.20 -21.71
N VAL A 112 0.40 -1.50 -22.01
CA VAL A 112 0.96 -2.50 -21.08
C VAL A 112 2.45 -2.24 -20.82
N ASP A 113 3.23 -1.88 -21.86
CA ASP A 113 4.65 -1.58 -21.71
C ASP A 113 4.90 -0.38 -20.78
N ILE A 114 4.15 0.70 -20.97
CA ILE A 114 4.19 1.87 -20.08
C ILE A 114 3.86 1.45 -18.64
N ARG A 115 2.86 0.59 -18.47
CA ARG A 115 2.42 0.10 -17.16
C ARG A 115 3.49 -0.72 -16.44
N LEU A 116 4.17 -1.60 -17.16
CA LEU A 116 5.29 -2.40 -16.63
C LEU A 116 6.48 -1.51 -16.26
N ASN A 117 6.80 -0.55 -17.11
CA ASN A 117 7.88 0.40 -16.87
C ASN A 117 7.62 1.28 -15.63
N MET A 118 6.37 1.71 -15.41
CA MET A 118 5.97 2.43 -14.18
C MET A 118 6.20 1.59 -12.92
N SER A 119 5.98 0.29 -12.98
CA SER A 119 6.17 -0.60 -11.83
C SER A 119 7.64 -0.82 -11.47
N GLN A 120 8.55 -0.67 -12.45
CA GLN A 120 9.98 -0.93 -12.30
C GLN A 120 10.79 0.33 -11.94
N HIS A 121 10.39 1.52 -12.42
CA HIS A 121 11.17 2.75 -12.27
C HIS A 121 10.62 3.68 -11.18
N ARG A 122 11.36 3.81 -10.06
CA ARG A 122 11.02 4.69 -8.92
C ARG A 122 11.11 6.20 -9.22
N ARG A 123 11.75 6.64 -10.32
CA ARG A 123 12.13 8.04 -10.61
C ARG A 123 11.75 8.54 -12.00
N GLY A 124 10.65 8.06 -12.59
CA GLY A 124 10.15 8.56 -13.86
C GLY A 124 9.39 9.88 -13.72
N ASN A 125 9.27 10.61 -14.82
CA ASN A 125 8.39 11.78 -14.90
C ASN A 125 6.93 11.29 -14.99
N PHE A 126 6.32 11.01 -13.82
CA PHE A 126 4.96 10.49 -13.72
C PHE A 126 3.94 11.30 -14.53
N LYS A 127 4.14 12.63 -14.65
CA LYS A 127 3.23 13.48 -15.40
C LYS A 127 3.22 13.10 -16.89
N GLN A 128 4.40 12.94 -17.51
CA GLN A 128 4.49 12.54 -18.92
C GLN A 128 3.88 11.17 -19.18
N VAL A 129 4.07 10.24 -18.25
CA VAL A 129 3.50 8.89 -18.34
C VAL A 129 1.97 8.92 -18.25
N PHE A 130 1.41 9.69 -17.31
CA PHE A 130 -0.04 9.87 -17.23
C PHE A 130 -0.63 10.57 -18.45
N ASP A 131 0.06 11.57 -18.98
CA ASP A 131 -0.39 12.27 -20.18
C ASP A 131 -0.38 11.33 -21.39
N ARG A 132 0.67 10.49 -21.55
CA ARG A 132 0.73 9.50 -22.63
C ARG A 132 -0.37 8.44 -22.50
N MET A 133 -0.66 7.97 -21.29
CA MET A 133 -1.77 7.04 -21.06
C MET A 133 -3.12 7.62 -21.47
N LYS A 134 -3.37 8.90 -21.21
CA LYS A 134 -4.60 9.59 -21.67
C LYS A 134 -4.68 9.65 -23.20
N VAL A 135 -3.55 9.89 -23.86
CA VAL A 135 -3.50 9.89 -25.34
C VAL A 135 -3.85 8.50 -25.85
N ILE A 136 -3.26 7.42 -25.32
CA ILE A 136 -3.60 6.05 -25.73
C ILE A 136 -5.07 5.74 -25.53
N GLN A 137 -5.65 6.15 -24.40
CA GLN A 137 -7.10 5.96 -24.16
C GLN A 137 -7.96 6.73 -25.17
N HIS A 138 -7.55 7.96 -25.51
CA HIS A 138 -8.22 8.75 -26.53
C HIS A 138 -8.15 8.09 -27.91
N ASP A 139 -6.98 7.59 -28.29
CA ASP A 139 -6.74 6.97 -29.60
C ASP A 139 -7.51 5.64 -29.73
N LEU A 140 -7.54 4.82 -28.67
CA LEU A 140 -8.38 3.61 -28.60
C LEU A 140 -9.85 3.94 -28.79
N TRP A 141 -10.35 4.98 -28.10
CA TRP A 141 -11.73 5.41 -28.20
C TRP A 141 -12.05 5.99 -29.58
N SER A 142 -11.15 6.78 -30.15
CA SER A 142 -11.30 7.35 -31.51
C SER A 142 -11.37 6.25 -32.56
N THR A 143 -10.56 5.20 -32.42
CA THR A 143 -10.58 4.03 -33.30
C THR A 143 -11.96 3.33 -33.26
N ALA A 144 -12.54 3.17 -32.08
CA ALA A 144 -13.87 2.60 -31.92
C ALA A 144 -14.97 3.48 -32.56
N LEU A 145 -14.88 4.81 -32.37
CA LEU A 145 -15.83 5.76 -32.96
C LEU A 145 -15.74 5.82 -34.49
N GLU A 146 -14.54 5.75 -35.06
CA GLU A 146 -14.36 5.70 -36.51
C GLU A 146 -14.97 4.45 -37.12
N LEU A 147 -14.75 3.31 -36.48
CA LEU A 147 -15.32 2.04 -36.93
C LEU A 147 -16.87 2.06 -36.82
N GLN A 148 -17.40 2.65 -35.73
CA GLN A 148 -18.85 2.79 -35.57
C GLN A 148 -19.51 3.62 -36.67
N LYS A 149 -18.80 4.66 -37.19
CA LYS A 149 -19.31 5.46 -38.30
C LYS A 149 -19.32 4.69 -39.61
N LYS A 150 -18.38 3.76 -39.83
CA LYS A 150 -18.25 2.96 -41.04
C LYS A 150 -19.18 1.72 -41.02
N GLU A 151 -19.29 1.07 -39.86
CA GLU A 151 -20.03 -0.18 -39.68
C GLU A 151 -20.93 -0.10 -38.42
N PRO A 152 -22.03 0.63 -38.45
CA PRO A 152 -22.82 0.97 -37.26
C PRO A 152 -23.51 -0.22 -36.59
N ASN A 153 -23.66 -1.36 -37.27
CA ASN A 153 -24.41 -2.51 -36.78
C ASN A 153 -23.54 -3.74 -36.49
N THR A 154 -22.28 -3.57 -36.20
CA THR A 154 -21.39 -4.68 -35.88
C THR A 154 -21.49 -5.06 -34.40
N PRO A 155 -22.08 -6.23 -34.02
CA PRO A 155 -22.19 -6.62 -32.58
C PRO A 155 -20.87 -6.69 -31.88
N MET A 156 -19.78 -7.07 -32.58
CA MET A 156 -18.41 -7.14 -32.04
C MET A 156 -17.89 -5.79 -31.61
N LEU A 157 -18.26 -4.71 -32.29
CA LEU A 157 -17.87 -3.36 -31.90
C LEU A 157 -18.45 -2.97 -30.53
N GLY A 158 -19.69 -3.35 -30.25
CA GLY A 158 -20.31 -3.13 -28.95
C GLY A 158 -19.54 -3.80 -27.81
N LEU A 159 -19.17 -5.07 -27.98
CA LEU A 159 -18.37 -5.83 -27.03
C LEU A 159 -16.96 -5.24 -26.84
N PHE A 160 -16.32 -4.81 -27.93
CA PHE A 160 -15.02 -4.15 -27.86
C PHE A 160 -15.09 -2.82 -27.09
N THR A 161 -16.08 -1.97 -27.41
CA THR A 161 -16.32 -0.69 -26.74
C THR A 161 -16.61 -0.88 -25.25
N GLU A 162 -17.35 -1.93 -24.87
CA GLU A 162 -17.56 -2.30 -23.47
C GLU A 162 -16.25 -2.61 -22.76
N SER A 163 -15.35 -3.40 -23.38
CA SER A 163 -14.03 -3.70 -22.76
C SER A 163 -13.15 -2.47 -22.64
N LEU A 164 -13.23 -1.50 -23.52
CA LEU A 164 -12.53 -0.21 -23.38
C LEU A 164 -13.08 0.60 -22.20
N ASN A 165 -14.41 0.65 -22.04
CA ASN A 165 -15.05 1.31 -20.91
C ASN A 165 -14.63 0.67 -19.57
N GLU A 166 -14.57 -0.65 -19.50
CA GLU A 166 -14.08 -1.37 -18.32
C GLU A 166 -12.61 -1.00 -18.03
N LEU A 167 -11.76 -0.97 -19.06
CA LEU A 167 -10.35 -0.61 -18.91
C LEU A 167 -10.18 0.83 -18.37
N PHE A 168 -10.96 1.78 -18.90
CA PHE A 168 -10.89 3.18 -18.48
C PHE A 168 -11.42 3.38 -17.06
N ASN A 169 -12.52 2.71 -16.71
CA ASN A 169 -13.06 2.72 -15.36
C ASN A 169 -12.09 2.10 -14.35
N LEU A 170 -11.44 1.00 -14.71
CA LEU A 170 -10.45 0.36 -13.86
C LEU A 170 -9.22 1.26 -13.66
N ASN A 171 -8.76 1.94 -14.72
CA ASN A 171 -7.66 2.88 -14.61
C ASN A 171 -7.98 4.04 -13.66
N ALA A 172 -9.22 4.56 -13.69
CA ALA A 172 -9.69 5.58 -12.75
C ALA A 172 -9.74 5.04 -11.31
N LYS A 173 -10.32 3.85 -11.08
CA LYS A 173 -10.35 3.18 -9.76
C LYS A 173 -8.94 3.00 -9.20
N ARG A 174 -8.00 2.56 -10.03
CA ARG A 174 -6.62 2.32 -9.65
C ARG A 174 -5.87 3.61 -9.31
N SER A 175 -6.07 4.67 -10.10
CA SER A 175 -5.49 5.99 -9.81
C SER A 175 -5.96 6.50 -8.45
N ASN A 176 -7.24 6.34 -8.12
CA ASN A 176 -7.82 6.69 -6.84
C ASN A 176 -7.26 5.81 -5.70
N ALA A 177 -7.16 4.48 -5.89
CA ALA A 177 -6.58 3.57 -4.91
C ALA A 177 -5.09 3.90 -4.63
N PHE A 178 -4.33 4.32 -5.63
CA PHE A 178 -2.94 4.74 -5.47
C PHE A 178 -2.80 6.06 -4.70
N LEU A 179 -3.69 7.03 -4.95
CA LEU A 179 -3.63 8.36 -4.36
C LEU A 179 -4.29 8.43 -2.97
N GLN A 180 -5.39 7.71 -2.78
CA GLN A 180 -6.24 7.79 -1.58
C GLN A 180 -6.18 6.53 -0.71
N GLY A 181 -5.73 5.40 -1.24
CA GLY A 181 -5.66 4.11 -0.55
C GLY A 181 -4.47 4.00 0.43
N ARG A 182 -4.22 5.06 1.21
CA ARG A 182 -3.19 5.09 2.26
C ARG A 182 -3.84 5.28 3.63
N ILE A 183 -3.20 4.75 4.65
CA ILE A 183 -3.60 5.00 6.03
C ILE A 183 -3.51 6.50 6.31
N SER A 184 -4.60 7.05 6.87
CA SER A 184 -4.65 8.47 7.23
C SER A 184 -3.52 8.83 8.22
N ILE A 185 -2.92 10.01 8.03
CA ILE A 185 -1.89 10.53 8.94
C ILE A 185 -2.39 10.62 10.39
N ILE A 186 -3.70 10.84 10.59
CA ILE A 186 -4.31 10.91 11.91
C ILE A 186 -4.18 9.55 12.61
N ILE A 187 -4.40 8.43 11.90
CA ILE A 187 -4.24 7.07 12.45
C ILE A 187 -2.79 6.85 12.88
N TRP A 188 -1.81 7.27 12.07
CA TRP A 188 -0.39 7.19 12.42
C TRP A 188 -0.05 8.01 13.66
N ILE A 189 -0.56 9.25 13.77
CA ILE A 189 -0.35 10.09 14.96
C ILE A 189 -0.92 9.41 16.21
N VAL A 190 -2.16 8.91 16.15
CA VAL A 190 -2.79 8.21 17.27
C VAL A 190 -2.02 6.95 17.64
N LEU A 191 -1.57 6.18 16.65
CA LEU A 191 -0.82 4.94 16.87
C LEU A 191 0.52 5.19 17.57
N TYR A 192 1.30 6.18 17.10
CA TYR A 192 2.55 6.55 17.76
C TYR A 192 2.34 7.17 19.14
N PHE A 193 1.28 7.94 19.33
CA PHE A 193 0.89 8.48 20.64
C PHE A 193 0.54 7.37 21.66
N LEU A 194 -0.28 6.40 21.24
CA LEU A 194 -0.59 5.23 22.05
C LEU A 194 0.66 4.38 22.34
N THR A 195 1.54 4.22 21.36
CA THR A 195 2.83 3.54 21.56
C THR A 195 3.67 4.26 22.61
N PHE A 196 3.77 5.59 22.55
CA PHE A 196 4.46 6.40 23.54
C PHE A 196 3.92 6.18 24.95
N ILE A 197 2.61 6.32 25.14
CA ILE A 197 1.97 6.12 26.45
C ILE A 197 2.21 4.70 26.96
N THR A 198 1.97 3.71 26.12
CA THR A 198 2.07 2.30 26.50
C THR A 198 3.51 1.94 26.92
N MET A 199 4.51 2.34 26.12
CA MET A 199 5.91 2.05 26.42
C MET A 199 6.40 2.82 27.65
N THR A 200 5.93 4.05 27.84
CA THR A 200 6.20 4.81 29.06
C THR A 200 5.60 4.14 30.29
N MET A 201 4.37 3.61 30.22
CA MET A 201 3.75 2.88 31.32
C MET A 201 4.46 1.55 31.65
N VAL A 202 4.89 0.82 30.64
CA VAL A 202 5.69 -0.41 30.81
C VAL A 202 7.02 -0.09 31.48
N GLY A 203 7.74 0.93 30.99
CA GLY A 203 8.99 1.39 31.59
C GLY A 203 8.82 1.85 33.04
N TYR A 204 7.74 2.61 33.31
CA TYR A 204 7.41 3.06 34.66
C TYR A 204 7.24 1.90 35.65
N ARG A 205 6.50 0.86 35.27
CA ARG A 205 6.34 -0.34 36.11
C ARG A 205 7.66 -1.01 36.42
N ILE A 206 8.50 -1.21 35.41
CA ILE A 206 9.84 -1.82 35.59
C ILE A 206 10.70 -0.95 36.50
N GLY A 207 10.63 0.39 36.33
CA GLY A 207 11.35 1.35 37.14
C GLY A 207 10.92 1.33 38.62
N LEU A 208 9.67 1.10 38.96
CA LEU A 208 9.17 0.97 40.33
C LEU A 208 9.82 -0.22 41.08
N HIS A 209 10.07 -1.33 40.40
CA HIS A 209 10.73 -2.51 40.99
C HIS A 209 12.25 -2.43 41.01
N GLY A 210 12.83 -1.54 40.22
CA GLY A 210 14.28 -1.34 40.14
C GLY A 210 15.06 -2.52 39.53
N ILE A 211 14.37 -3.51 38.94
CA ILE A 211 15.01 -4.67 38.31
C ILE A 211 15.00 -4.41 36.79
N ARG A 212 16.18 -4.01 36.28
CA ARG A 212 16.36 -3.75 34.84
C ARG A 212 16.78 -5.01 34.11
N SER A 213 15.98 -5.44 33.11
CA SER A 213 16.34 -6.50 32.16
C SER A 213 16.45 -5.93 30.76
N THR A 214 17.64 -5.48 30.41
CA THR A 214 17.93 -4.88 29.08
C THR A 214 17.54 -5.82 27.93
N PHE A 215 17.69 -7.13 28.13
CA PHE A 215 17.27 -8.14 27.13
C PHE A 215 15.78 -8.10 26.86
N MET A 216 14.94 -8.06 27.90
CA MET A 216 13.48 -8.00 27.73
C MET A 216 13.02 -6.69 27.10
N GLU A 217 13.66 -5.57 27.47
CA GLU A 217 13.39 -4.24 26.92
C GLU A 217 13.66 -4.19 25.43
N ILE A 218 14.83 -4.69 24.98
CA ILE A 218 15.22 -4.72 23.57
C ILE A 218 14.29 -5.66 22.79
N THR A 219 13.99 -6.84 23.33
CA THR A 219 13.10 -7.82 22.67
C THR A 219 11.71 -7.25 22.46
N LEU A 220 11.15 -6.56 23.45
CA LEU A 220 9.85 -5.91 23.35
C LEU A 220 9.87 -4.80 22.29
N ALA A 221 10.89 -3.95 22.30
CA ALA A 221 11.03 -2.87 21.33
C ALA A 221 11.19 -3.40 19.89
N LEU A 222 11.96 -4.47 19.70
CA LEU A 222 12.09 -5.14 18.39
C LEU A 222 10.75 -5.70 17.91
N ALA A 223 10.01 -6.38 18.78
CA ALA A 223 8.71 -6.94 18.42
C ALA A 223 7.71 -5.86 17.96
N PHE A 224 7.56 -4.77 18.72
CA PHE A 224 6.69 -3.66 18.33
C PHE A 224 7.16 -2.95 17.06
N SER A 225 8.45 -2.71 16.94
CA SER A 225 9.01 -2.06 15.75
C SER A 225 8.84 -2.93 14.49
N ALA A 226 8.92 -4.26 14.64
CA ALA A 226 8.68 -5.20 13.54
C ALA A 226 7.21 -5.16 13.06
N VAL A 227 6.24 -5.11 14.00
CA VAL A 227 4.82 -4.99 13.62
C VAL A 227 4.54 -3.66 12.93
N LEU A 228 5.06 -2.55 13.46
CA LEU A 228 4.91 -1.23 12.83
C LEU A 228 5.58 -1.19 11.45
N LEU A 229 6.77 -1.79 11.29
CA LEU A 229 7.42 -1.92 10.00
C LEU A 229 6.56 -2.70 9.00
N LEU A 230 5.94 -3.80 9.43
CA LEU A 230 5.06 -4.60 8.58
C LEU A 230 3.88 -3.76 8.08
N ILE A 231 3.26 -2.97 8.95
CA ILE A 231 2.16 -2.05 8.58
C ILE A 231 2.67 -1.00 7.57
N ILE A 232 3.83 -0.40 7.83
CA ILE A 232 4.45 0.59 6.92
C ILE A 232 4.70 -0.02 5.54
N THR A 233 5.25 -1.24 5.49
CA THR A 233 5.58 -1.93 4.23
C THR A 233 4.34 -2.28 3.42
N LEU A 234 3.26 -2.69 4.06
CA LEU A 234 1.98 -2.97 3.42
C LEU A 234 1.29 -1.69 2.91
N ASP A 235 1.37 -0.60 3.67
CA ASP A 235 0.80 0.69 3.29
C ASP A 235 1.57 1.37 2.16
N HIS A 236 2.88 1.06 2.02
CA HIS A 236 3.75 1.70 1.03
C HIS A 236 3.62 1.04 -0.35
N PRO A 237 3.05 1.72 -1.38
CA PRO A 237 2.79 1.12 -2.69
C PRO A 237 4.06 0.71 -3.47
N ASN A 238 5.20 1.32 -3.15
CA ASN A 238 6.51 1.05 -3.76
C ASN A 238 7.50 0.43 -2.77
N GLY A 239 7.00 -0.17 -1.70
CA GLY A 239 7.79 -0.77 -0.63
C GLY A 239 8.44 -2.11 -0.98
N MET A 240 8.92 -2.82 0.04
CA MET A 240 9.49 -4.17 -0.12
C MET A 240 8.43 -5.18 -0.63
N LEU A 241 7.17 -5.03 -0.19
CA LEU A 241 6.05 -5.87 -0.62
C LEU A 241 5.36 -5.25 -1.85
N LYS A 242 6.08 -5.19 -2.98
CA LYS A 242 5.49 -4.75 -4.24
C LYS A 242 4.51 -5.78 -4.77
N VAL A 243 3.43 -5.29 -5.39
CA VAL A 243 2.56 -6.15 -6.19
C VAL A 243 3.35 -6.67 -7.40
N ASP A 244 3.31 -7.97 -7.61
CA ASP A 244 4.02 -8.64 -8.69
C ASP A 244 3.39 -8.28 -10.05
N PRO A 245 4.15 -7.71 -10.99
CA PRO A 245 3.63 -7.29 -12.29
C PRO A 245 3.50 -8.46 -13.31
N ARG A 246 3.78 -9.70 -12.91
CA ARG A 246 3.72 -10.88 -13.81
C ARG A 246 2.43 -10.98 -14.62
N PRO A 247 1.21 -10.74 -14.07
CA PRO A 247 -0.01 -10.81 -14.87
C PRO A 247 0.00 -9.89 -16.10
N LEU A 248 0.51 -8.67 -15.96
CA LEU A 248 0.66 -7.74 -17.09
C LEU A 248 1.78 -8.15 -18.05
N ALA A 249 2.89 -8.69 -17.53
CA ALA A 249 3.99 -9.18 -18.36
C ALA A 249 3.55 -10.36 -19.25
N ASP A 250 2.69 -11.23 -18.73
CA ASP A 250 2.15 -12.36 -19.52
C ASP A 250 1.19 -11.87 -20.61
N VAL A 251 0.38 -10.83 -20.33
CA VAL A 251 -0.43 -10.19 -21.36
C VAL A 251 0.46 -9.57 -22.45
N LEU A 252 1.56 -8.93 -22.10
CA LEU A 252 2.50 -8.35 -23.08
C LEU A 252 3.06 -9.41 -24.03
N LYS A 253 3.37 -10.62 -23.53
CA LYS A 253 3.80 -11.75 -24.37
C LYS A 253 2.71 -12.17 -25.36
N ILE A 254 1.46 -12.24 -24.90
CA ILE A 254 0.30 -12.59 -25.77
C ILE A 254 0.14 -11.55 -26.88
N LEU A 255 0.23 -10.24 -26.54
CA LEU A 255 0.16 -9.15 -27.50
C LEU A 255 1.33 -9.16 -28.51
N GLY A 256 2.48 -9.72 -28.13
CA GLY A 256 3.66 -9.85 -28.98
C GLY A 256 3.70 -11.10 -29.86
N SER A 257 3.01 -12.18 -29.48
CA SER A 257 3.00 -13.45 -30.21
C SER A 257 1.94 -13.53 -31.32
N GLY A 258 1.06 -12.53 -31.43
CA GLY A 258 0.02 -12.44 -32.46
C GLY A 258 0.45 -11.76 -33.76
N SER A 259 1.75 -11.84 -34.11
CA SER A 259 2.32 -11.35 -35.40
C SER A 259 2.57 -12.53 -36.35
#